data_f5dae4a316d61c50c256f6e9b2af89b0
#
_entry.id   f5dae4a316d61c50c256f6e9b2af89b0
#
_cell.length_a   1.000
_cell.length_b   1.000
_cell.length_c   1.000
_cell.angle_alpha   90.00
_cell.angle_beta   90.00
_cell.angle_gamma   90.00
#
_symmetry.space_group_name_H-M   'P 1'
#
loop_
_entity.id
_entity.type
_entity.pdbx_description
1 polymer ?
#
loop_
_entity_poly.entity_id
_entity_poly.type
_entity_poly.pdbx_seq_one_letter_code
_entity_poly.pdbx_strand_id
1 'polypeptide(L)'
;MKLRGKVLSLALAIVMMLAMVHATAFAAEGEKTITIIATSDLHGNIWGYSYEDNAETTNNGMARVYNYVQQVRAENPNTILIDGGDTIQGTIMTDDLYTPNPELEHPVIAVMNYMDYDAMTLGNHEFNWGIPTMNAILAQADFPMLSANVKKADGTPVTGLGYTIIERAGVKVAVIGVTTPNVPIWDGGKAGIDELTYGAADKAVKEAIAEIGDKADIIMVDAHMGMFAEFDEEGGADSGNKIIETNPEIDALYVGHMHITVNEKVGNTIVGGCRNAGREIVRYDFVVDKDNNVVSSTVELVDMANYEPSAEIRDLAIVKEAQEKTIAFVTGAGGEDGEEGGSSLGTTTAKFQPVDEIATLPEGKLQDTAVMDLINKIQLEASGADVSAAALFKDTSNLPEGGINYGNIFDIYKFDNTLYRVTVTGAELKAYMEWAANCYNQWEEGDINISFDPEYPGYLYDMFAGVDYEIDLSQPKGQRIVNVMFKGAPLKDDQTLTLAVNNYRYSSGLKAQKLVSGTREWESAEAIRTMIVKYFEENSPVAPEVDNNWRITGVDLNEDDPRRAELIALINAGKLPAPYAESYNLADYDELIELAGGPLEKYAPLVKVYQLF
;
A
#
# COMPACT_ATOMS: atom_id res chain seq x y z
N MET A 1 9.33 -31.71 46.65
CA MET A 1 8.60 -31.38 45.41
C MET A 1 9.05 -30.10 44.69
N LYS A 2 9.49 -29.04 45.37
CA LYS A 2 9.90 -27.74 44.73
C LYS A 2 11.24 -27.80 43.94
N LEU A 3 12.14 -28.75 44.21
CA LEU A 3 13.43 -28.86 43.51
C LEU A 3 13.31 -29.59 42.15
N ARG A 4 12.40 -30.57 42.03
CA ARG A 4 12.14 -31.29 40.77
C ARG A 4 11.46 -30.42 39.71
N GLY A 5 10.62 -29.45 40.10
CA GLY A 5 10.01 -28.52 39.17
C GLY A 5 11.00 -27.52 38.52
N LYS A 6 11.99 -27.03 39.31
CA LYS A 6 13.00 -26.10 38.82
C LYS A 6 14.01 -26.77 37.87
N VAL A 7 14.36 -28.04 38.12
CA VAL A 7 15.23 -28.81 37.24
C VAL A 7 14.53 -29.15 35.93
N LEU A 8 13.23 -29.45 35.98
CA LEU A 8 12.44 -29.71 34.77
C LEU A 8 12.22 -28.44 33.91
N SER A 9 12.01 -27.28 34.56
CA SER A 9 11.90 -25.98 33.85
C SER A 9 13.23 -25.56 33.23
N LEU A 10 14.38 -25.82 33.90
CA LEU A 10 15.69 -25.51 33.35
C LEU A 10 16.05 -26.47 32.21
N ALA A 11 15.68 -27.75 32.31
CA ALA A 11 15.87 -28.71 31.23
C ALA A 11 14.99 -28.40 30.01
N LEU A 12 13.73 -27.95 30.23
CA LEU A 12 12.83 -27.50 29.16
C LEU A 12 13.33 -26.21 28.49
N ALA A 13 13.86 -25.26 29.27
CA ALA A 13 14.48 -24.03 28.72
C ALA A 13 15.74 -24.33 27.93
N ILE A 14 16.56 -25.27 28.38
CA ILE A 14 17.77 -25.72 27.63
C ILE A 14 17.36 -26.49 26.38
N VAL A 15 16.32 -27.30 26.40
CA VAL A 15 15.79 -27.99 25.22
C VAL A 15 15.12 -27.00 24.25
N MET A 16 14.43 -25.95 24.74
CA MET A 16 13.92 -24.87 23.88
C MET A 16 15.05 -23.99 23.33
N MET A 17 16.11 -23.69 24.08
CA MET A 17 17.28 -22.99 23.56
C MET A 17 18.07 -23.86 22.54
N LEU A 18 18.09 -25.16 22.71
CA LEU A 18 18.69 -26.09 21.75
C LEU A 18 17.78 -26.36 20.53
N ALA A 19 16.46 -26.14 20.65
CA ALA A 19 15.53 -26.18 19.53
C ALA A 19 15.43 -24.83 18.77
N MET A 20 15.90 -23.73 19.37
CA MET A 20 16.11 -22.44 18.69
C MET A 20 17.52 -22.29 18.08
N VAL A 21 18.40 -23.29 18.21
CA VAL A 21 19.47 -23.44 17.26
C VAL A 21 18.80 -23.85 15.96
N HIS A 22 18.43 -22.87 15.16
CA HIS A 22 18.18 -23.07 13.74
C HIS A 22 19.34 -23.97 13.28
N ALA A 23 19.02 -25.08 12.61
CA ALA A 23 20.02 -25.89 11.99
C ALA A 23 20.79 -24.96 11.03
N THR A 24 21.82 -24.30 11.55
CA THR A 24 22.91 -23.89 10.71
C THR A 24 23.34 -25.21 10.10
N ALA A 25 22.93 -25.46 8.87
CA ALA A 25 23.50 -26.54 8.08
C ALA A 25 25.00 -26.25 8.21
N PHE A 26 25.73 -27.12 8.94
CA PHE A 26 27.18 -27.02 8.99
C PHE A 26 27.60 -27.17 7.53
N ALA A 27 28.00 -26.04 6.93
CA ALA A 27 28.53 -26.06 5.58
C ALA A 27 29.61 -27.15 5.56
N ALA A 28 29.56 -28.04 4.60
CA ALA A 28 30.59 -29.05 4.44
C ALA A 28 31.95 -28.33 4.28
N GLU A 29 33.05 -29.01 4.56
CA GLU A 29 34.38 -28.39 4.52
C GLU A 29 34.61 -27.74 3.12
N GLY A 30 34.65 -26.40 3.07
CA GLY A 30 34.80 -25.59 1.85
C GLY A 30 33.52 -24.96 1.29
N GLU A 31 32.35 -25.20 1.87
CA GLU A 31 31.09 -24.51 1.52
C GLU A 31 31.06 -23.11 2.16
N LYS A 32 30.35 -22.17 1.48
CA LYS A 32 30.13 -20.80 1.95
C LYS A 32 28.62 -20.50 1.88
N THR A 33 28.14 -19.66 2.79
CA THR A 33 26.76 -19.13 2.73
C THR A 33 26.80 -17.66 2.33
N ILE A 34 26.01 -17.32 1.33
CA ILE A 34 25.69 -15.93 0.94
C ILE A 34 24.26 -15.68 1.35
N THR A 35 24.03 -14.64 2.16
CA THR A 35 22.69 -14.21 2.54
C THR A 35 22.35 -12.91 1.81
N ILE A 36 21.18 -12.85 1.19
CA ILE A 36 20.65 -11.61 0.61
C ILE A 36 19.38 -11.25 1.38
N ILE A 37 19.35 -10.02 1.90
CA ILE A 37 18.16 -9.44 2.52
C ILE A 37 17.60 -8.41 1.53
N ALA A 38 16.31 -8.53 1.21
CA ALA A 38 15.61 -7.59 0.35
C ALA A 38 14.49 -6.89 1.12
N THR A 39 14.50 -5.56 1.06
CA THR A 39 13.38 -4.69 1.42
C THR A 39 12.76 -4.13 0.14
N SER A 40 11.55 -3.62 0.22
CA SER A 40 10.88 -2.86 -0.85
C SER A 40 9.69 -2.10 -0.29
N ASP A 41 9.17 -1.17 -1.08
CA ASP A 41 7.94 -0.47 -0.75
C ASP A 41 8.02 0.14 0.68
N LEU A 42 9.20 0.68 1.03
CA LEU A 42 9.43 1.29 2.34
C LEU A 42 8.58 2.55 2.54
N HIS A 43 8.23 3.23 1.44
CA HIS A 43 7.31 4.36 1.44
C HIS A 43 7.58 5.38 2.56
N GLY A 44 8.84 5.77 2.72
CA GLY A 44 9.22 6.78 3.70
C GLY A 44 9.16 6.36 5.17
N ASN A 45 8.89 5.09 5.48
CA ASN A 45 8.73 4.61 6.85
C ASN A 45 10.07 4.30 7.52
N ILE A 46 10.66 5.30 8.17
CA ILE A 46 11.94 5.15 8.88
C ILE A 46 11.72 4.60 10.30
N TRP A 47 10.91 5.29 11.08
CA TRP A 47 10.81 5.10 12.51
C TRP A 47 9.69 4.16 12.94
N GLY A 48 8.70 3.87 12.12
CA GLY A 48 7.45 3.24 12.57
C GLY A 48 6.58 4.24 13.34
N TYR A 49 6.11 5.26 12.64
CA TYR A 49 5.28 6.34 13.17
C TYR A 49 4.19 6.71 12.16
N SER A 50 2.94 6.81 12.62
CA SER A 50 1.85 7.39 11.86
C SER A 50 1.78 8.89 12.15
N TYR A 51 2.04 9.69 11.15
CA TYR A 51 1.91 11.16 11.27
C TYR A 51 0.46 11.59 11.32
N GLU A 52 -0.43 10.82 10.74
CA GLU A 52 -1.88 11.03 10.74
C GLU A 52 -2.47 10.86 12.15
N ASP A 53 -2.08 9.78 12.82
CA ASP A 53 -2.53 9.46 14.17
C ASP A 53 -1.67 10.13 15.24
N ASN A 54 -0.56 10.77 14.85
CA ASN A 54 0.47 11.33 15.73
C ASN A 54 0.93 10.32 16.80
N ALA A 55 1.21 9.09 16.38
CA ALA A 55 1.50 7.97 17.27
C ALA A 55 2.53 6.98 16.70
N GLU A 56 3.26 6.32 17.60
CA GLU A 56 4.16 5.22 17.20
C GLU A 56 3.35 4.00 16.72
N THR A 57 3.85 3.35 15.68
CA THR A 57 3.33 2.07 15.17
C THR A 57 4.12 0.90 15.75
N THR A 58 3.56 -0.31 15.72
CA THR A 58 4.14 -1.47 16.41
C THR A 58 4.82 -2.49 15.49
N ASN A 59 4.72 -2.34 14.16
CA ASN A 59 5.09 -3.42 13.22
C ASN A 59 5.80 -2.98 11.95
N ASN A 60 6.19 -1.71 11.80
CA ASN A 60 6.80 -1.19 10.57
C ASN A 60 8.06 -0.35 10.84
N GLY A 61 8.70 0.08 9.77
CA GLY A 61 9.80 1.04 9.75
C GLY A 61 11.20 0.44 9.66
N MET A 62 12.07 1.17 8.97
CA MET A 62 13.48 0.80 8.76
C MET A 62 14.25 0.57 10.05
N ALA A 63 13.84 1.23 11.15
CA ALA A 63 14.49 1.04 12.47
C ALA A 63 14.35 -0.41 12.98
N ARG A 64 13.29 -1.14 12.63
CA ARG A 64 13.15 -2.56 12.95
C ARG A 64 13.97 -3.44 12.02
N VAL A 65 13.95 -3.11 10.73
CA VAL A 65 14.75 -3.78 9.70
C VAL A 65 16.23 -3.72 10.07
N TYR A 66 16.73 -2.56 10.55
CA TYR A 66 18.12 -2.39 10.97
C TYR A 66 18.53 -3.41 12.03
N ASN A 67 17.74 -3.58 13.09
CA ASN A 67 18.08 -4.52 14.17
C ASN A 67 18.19 -5.97 13.65
N TYR A 68 17.29 -6.36 12.76
CA TYR A 68 17.37 -7.68 12.11
C TYR A 68 18.63 -7.80 11.23
N VAL A 69 18.88 -6.81 10.39
CA VAL A 69 20.06 -6.81 9.50
C VAL A 69 21.36 -6.91 10.30
N GLN A 70 21.47 -6.17 11.42
CA GLN A 70 22.65 -6.24 12.30
C GLN A 70 22.81 -7.64 12.92
N GLN A 71 21.73 -8.28 13.34
CA GLN A 71 21.78 -9.66 13.83
C GLN A 71 22.29 -10.60 12.74
N VAL A 72 21.74 -10.54 11.54
CA VAL A 72 22.14 -11.42 10.42
C VAL A 72 23.60 -11.18 10.03
N ARG A 73 24.04 -9.92 9.94
CA ARG A 73 25.45 -9.58 9.65
C ARG A 73 26.42 -10.09 10.71
N ALA A 74 26.00 -10.13 11.98
CA ALA A 74 26.79 -10.72 13.06
C ALA A 74 26.89 -12.25 12.94
N GLU A 75 25.86 -12.91 12.45
CA GLU A 75 25.81 -14.36 12.19
C GLU A 75 26.55 -14.74 10.90
N ASN A 76 26.35 -13.96 9.84
CA ASN A 76 26.94 -14.15 8.52
C ASN A 76 27.46 -12.82 7.93
N PRO A 77 28.78 -12.56 7.96
CA PRO A 77 29.34 -11.33 7.38
C PRO A 77 29.23 -11.26 5.84
N ASN A 78 28.85 -12.38 5.19
CA ASN A 78 28.61 -12.43 3.74
C ASN A 78 27.17 -12.02 3.38
N THR A 79 26.59 -11.08 4.14
CA THR A 79 25.25 -10.56 3.91
C THR A 79 25.28 -9.41 2.92
N ILE A 80 24.35 -9.44 1.98
CA ILE A 80 24.03 -8.39 1.00
C ILE A 80 22.66 -7.81 1.37
N LEU A 81 22.50 -6.49 1.32
CA LEU A 81 21.25 -5.79 1.60
C LEU A 81 20.82 -4.97 0.38
N ILE A 82 19.64 -5.27 -0.17
CA ILE A 82 19.11 -4.58 -1.35
C ILE A 82 17.71 -4.03 -1.06
N ASP A 83 17.27 -3.09 -1.92
CA ASP A 83 15.92 -2.52 -1.87
C ASP A 83 15.26 -2.57 -3.25
N GLY A 84 14.01 -3.00 -3.28
CA GLY A 84 13.21 -3.16 -4.50
C GLY A 84 12.47 -1.91 -4.96
N GLY A 85 12.71 -0.73 -4.36
CA GLY A 85 12.11 0.54 -4.80
C GLY A 85 10.84 0.93 -4.03
N ASP A 86 10.21 2.01 -4.49
CA ASP A 86 9.10 2.69 -3.81
C ASP A 86 9.49 3.16 -2.40
N THR A 87 10.57 3.92 -2.33
CA THR A 87 11.25 4.25 -1.09
C THR A 87 11.07 5.71 -0.68
N ILE A 88 11.10 6.65 -1.65
CA ILE A 88 11.12 8.09 -1.38
C ILE A 88 9.75 8.77 -1.34
N GLN A 89 8.67 8.01 -1.35
CA GLN A 89 7.28 8.48 -1.36
C GLN A 89 6.44 7.66 -0.39
N GLY A 90 5.41 8.25 0.25
CA GLY A 90 4.33 7.53 0.93
C GLY A 90 4.07 7.95 2.38
N THR A 91 4.81 8.91 2.92
CA THR A 91 4.52 9.55 4.20
C THR A 91 4.48 11.07 4.03
N ILE A 92 3.84 11.79 4.95
CA ILE A 92 3.87 13.27 4.99
C ILE A 92 5.31 13.80 5.02
N MET A 93 6.21 13.09 5.69
CA MET A 93 7.63 13.45 5.72
C MET A 93 8.23 13.48 4.31
N THR A 94 8.02 12.42 3.55
CA THR A 94 8.55 12.33 2.18
C THR A 94 7.79 13.24 1.22
N ASP A 95 6.46 13.13 1.19
CA ASP A 95 5.63 13.69 0.12
C ASP A 95 5.49 15.21 0.19
N ASP A 96 5.50 15.77 1.40
CA ASP A 96 5.26 17.20 1.61
C ASP A 96 6.51 17.99 1.99
N LEU A 97 7.52 17.33 2.62
CA LEU A 97 8.65 18.06 3.19
C LEU A 97 9.99 17.79 2.50
N TYR A 98 10.29 16.56 2.11
CA TYR A 98 11.63 16.23 1.64
C TYR A 98 11.71 15.93 0.15
N THR A 99 10.84 15.10 -0.42
CA THR A 99 10.90 14.75 -1.85
C THR A 99 10.61 15.94 -2.77
N PRO A 100 9.65 16.86 -2.45
CA PRO A 100 9.48 18.08 -3.23
C PRO A 100 10.63 19.07 -3.10
N ASN A 101 11.52 18.93 -2.11
CA ASN A 101 12.66 19.79 -1.82
C ASN A 101 13.98 19.00 -1.96
N PRO A 102 14.35 18.59 -3.17
CA PRO A 102 15.46 17.65 -3.42
C PRO A 102 16.85 18.23 -3.11
N GLU A 103 16.95 19.53 -2.79
CA GLU A 103 18.17 20.18 -2.28
C GLU A 103 18.45 19.86 -0.81
N LEU A 104 17.44 19.35 -0.07
CA LEU A 104 17.63 18.89 1.30
C LEU A 104 18.24 17.48 1.31
N GLU A 105 18.98 17.16 2.38
CA GLU A 105 19.38 15.78 2.63
C GLU A 105 18.14 14.94 2.89
N HIS A 106 17.92 13.88 2.06
CA HIS A 106 16.72 13.06 2.13
C HIS A 106 16.84 12.01 3.25
N PRO A 107 15.99 12.06 4.30
CA PRO A 107 16.20 11.25 5.51
C PRO A 107 16.15 9.74 5.25
N VAL A 108 15.36 9.28 4.29
CA VAL A 108 15.31 7.84 3.94
C VAL A 108 16.62 7.40 3.30
N ILE A 109 17.14 8.16 2.33
CA ILE A 109 18.43 7.84 1.68
C ILE A 109 19.58 7.91 2.68
N ALA A 110 19.58 8.90 3.58
CA ALA A 110 20.58 9.00 4.65
C ALA A 110 20.57 7.77 5.57
N VAL A 111 19.39 7.24 5.91
CA VAL A 111 19.26 6.01 6.69
C VAL A 111 19.71 4.78 5.90
N MET A 112 19.38 4.70 4.60
CA MET A 112 19.87 3.61 3.74
C MET A 112 21.39 3.61 3.62
N ASN A 113 22.02 4.78 3.46
CA ASN A 113 23.48 4.93 3.50
C ASN A 113 24.05 4.44 4.85
N TYR A 114 23.44 4.85 5.98
CA TYR A 114 23.84 4.41 7.32
C TYR A 114 23.68 2.89 7.53
N MET A 115 22.69 2.27 6.89
CA MET A 115 22.45 0.83 6.94
C MET A 115 23.37 0.04 6.02
N ASP A 116 24.23 0.69 5.23
CA ASP A 116 25.09 0.07 4.22
C ASP A 116 24.30 -0.81 3.24
N TYR A 117 23.30 -0.22 2.54
CA TYR A 117 22.66 -0.88 1.41
C TYR A 117 23.67 -1.12 0.29
N ASP A 118 23.55 -2.26 -0.38
CA ASP A 118 24.47 -2.66 -1.47
C ASP A 118 23.92 -2.29 -2.86
N ALA A 119 22.61 -2.16 -3.01
CA ALA A 119 21.93 -1.71 -4.25
C ALA A 119 20.47 -1.35 -3.98
N MET A 120 19.86 -0.58 -4.87
CA MET A 120 18.43 -0.31 -4.92
C MET A 120 17.95 -0.35 -6.37
N THR A 121 16.81 -0.98 -6.60
CA THR A 121 16.05 -0.91 -7.85
C THR A 121 15.06 0.26 -7.79
N LEU A 122 14.77 0.92 -8.90
CA LEU A 122 13.72 1.93 -8.93
C LEU A 122 12.33 1.29 -8.90
N GLY A 123 11.46 1.77 -8.03
CA GLY A 123 10.03 1.55 -8.10
C GLY A 123 9.33 2.59 -8.99
N ASN A 124 8.01 2.52 -9.08
CA ASN A 124 7.23 3.52 -9.83
C ASN A 124 7.11 4.85 -9.08
N HIS A 125 7.11 4.81 -7.75
CA HIS A 125 6.98 6.03 -6.95
C HIS A 125 8.24 6.90 -6.92
N GLU A 126 9.40 6.41 -7.31
CA GLU A 126 10.57 7.25 -7.54
C GLU A 126 10.34 8.27 -8.67
N PHE A 127 9.40 8.01 -9.58
CA PHE A 127 9.10 8.88 -10.73
C PHE A 127 8.06 9.97 -10.43
N ASN A 128 7.39 9.95 -9.30
CA ASN A 128 6.23 10.81 -9.02
C ASN A 128 6.51 12.31 -9.13
N TRP A 129 7.72 12.79 -8.86
CA TRP A 129 8.11 14.20 -8.98
C TRP A 129 8.92 14.49 -10.24
N GLY A 130 8.93 13.55 -11.19
CA GLY A 130 9.67 13.65 -12.44
C GLY A 130 11.18 13.37 -12.29
N ILE A 131 11.83 13.24 -13.43
CA ILE A 131 13.24 12.79 -13.51
C ILE A 131 14.24 13.76 -12.85
N PRO A 132 14.09 15.08 -12.92
CA PRO A 132 15.04 15.97 -12.23
C PRO A 132 15.06 15.79 -10.72
N THR A 133 13.90 15.68 -10.09
CA THR A 133 13.76 15.47 -8.64
C THR A 133 14.29 14.09 -8.24
N MET A 134 13.86 13.04 -8.95
CA MET A 134 14.39 11.68 -8.76
C MET A 134 15.91 11.68 -8.78
N ASN A 135 16.54 12.20 -9.84
CA ASN A 135 17.99 12.22 -9.98
C ASN A 135 18.69 12.97 -8.85
N ALA A 136 18.14 14.08 -8.39
CA ALA A 136 18.74 14.87 -7.30
C ALA A 136 18.73 14.13 -5.96
N ILE A 137 17.64 13.40 -5.65
CA ILE A 137 17.54 12.60 -4.43
C ILE A 137 18.43 11.36 -4.52
N LEU A 138 18.36 10.61 -5.62
CA LEU A 138 19.12 9.39 -5.77
C LEU A 138 20.64 9.63 -5.88
N ALA A 139 21.06 10.84 -6.29
CA ALA A 139 22.48 11.23 -6.24
C ALA A 139 23.05 11.35 -4.82
N GLN A 140 22.21 11.31 -3.79
CA GLN A 140 22.63 11.32 -2.39
C GLN A 140 22.97 9.91 -1.85
N ALA A 141 22.67 8.85 -2.64
CA ALA A 141 22.93 7.47 -2.23
C ALA A 141 24.40 7.09 -2.43
N ASP A 142 24.96 6.37 -1.46
CA ASP A 142 26.32 5.82 -1.50
C ASP A 142 26.39 4.43 -2.18
N PHE A 143 25.26 3.94 -2.69
CA PHE A 143 25.08 2.64 -3.33
C PHE A 143 24.48 2.78 -4.74
N PRO A 144 24.66 1.80 -5.65
CA PRO A 144 24.17 1.85 -7.00
C PRO A 144 22.65 1.76 -7.10
N MET A 145 22.05 2.59 -7.96
CA MET A 145 20.66 2.53 -8.37
C MET A 145 20.54 1.75 -9.69
N LEU A 146 19.57 0.85 -9.75
CA LEU A 146 19.42 -0.08 -10.86
C LEU A 146 18.09 0.13 -11.59
N SER A 147 18.13 0.10 -12.94
CA SER A 147 16.94 0.06 -13.78
C SER A 147 17.28 -0.40 -15.19
N ALA A 148 17.22 -1.68 -15.49
CA ALA A 148 17.65 -2.23 -16.77
C ALA A 148 16.68 -1.93 -17.93
N ASN A 149 15.39 -1.78 -17.64
CA ASN A 149 14.33 -1.65 -18.64
C ASN A 149 13.83 -0.22 -18.86
N VAL A 150 14.17 0.74 -17.97
CA VAL A 150 13.85 2.16 -18.18
C VAL A 150 15.09 2.85 -18.74
N LYS A 151 15.01 3.30 -19.99
CA LYS A 151 16.17 3.76 -20.76
C LYS A 151 15.98 5.17 -21.30
N LYS A 152 17.09 5.92 -21.36
CA LYS A 152 17.20 7.20 -22.06
C LYS A 152 17.16 7.00 -23.58
N ALA A 153 17.01 8.07 -24.33
CA ALA A 153 16.96 8.04 -25.82
C ALA A 153 18.22 7.42 -26.47
N ASP A 154 19.36 7.45 -25.79
CA ASP A 154 20.62 6.83 -26.27
C ASP A 154 20.71 5.33 -25.94
N GLY A 155 19.69 4.76 -25.30
CA GLY A 155 19.62 3.35 -24.90
C GLY A 155 20.30 3.03 -23.56
N THR A 156 20.90 4.02 -22.88
CA THR A 156 21.47 3.81 -21.54
C THR A 156 20.38 3.76 -20.48
N PRO A 157 20.54 2.92 -19.41
CA PRO A 157 19.62 2.94 -18.27
C PRO A 157 19.45 4.34 -17.68
N VAL A 158 18.25 4.67 -17.20
CA VAL A 158 17.95 5.99 -16.63
C VAL A 158 18.88 6.32 -15.45
N THR A 159 19.22 5.33 -14.63
CA THR A 159 20.16 5.41 -13.51
C THR A 159 21.64 5.30 -13.93
N GLY A 160 21.92 4.95 -15.18
CA GLY A 160 23.26 4.61 -15.67
C GLY A 160 23.62 3.14 -15.54
N LEU A 161 22.96 2.37 -14.68
CA LEU A 161 23.21 0.94 -14.41
C LEU A 161 21.91 0.13 -14.51
N GLY A 162 21.97 -1.00 -15.26
CA GLY A 162 20.89 -1.98 -15.27
C GLY A 162 21.09 -3.10 -14.26
N TYR A 163 22.35 -3.32 -13.85
CA TYR A 163 22.74 -4.32 -12.87
C TYR A 163 24.01 -3.92 -12.16
N THR A 164 24.29 -4.58 -11.03
CA THR A 164 25.59 -4.52 -10.33
C THR A 164 26.06 -5.91 -9.96
N ILE A 165 27.37 -6.08 -9.70
CA ILE A 165 27.94 -7.34 -9.22
C ILE A 165 28.59 -7.08 -7.87
N ILE A 166 28.07 -7.76 -6.84
CA ILE A 166 28.51 -7.65 -5.45
C ILE A 166 29.31 -8.90 -5.09
N GLU A 167 30.50 -8.72 -4.55
CA GLU A 167 31.35 -9.85 -4.15
C GLU A 167 31.37 -10.00 -2.63
N ARG A 168 31.08 -11.22 -2.15
CA ARG A 168 31.19 -11.60 -0.74
C ARG A 168 31.90 -12.96 -0.63
N ALA A 169 32.94 -13.03 0.18
CA ALA A 169 33.76 -14.26 0.34
C ALA A 169 34.27 -14.88 -0.98
N GLY A 170 34.48 -14.07 -2.02
CA GLY A 170 34.88 -14.53 -3.34
C GLY A 170 33.75 -15.16 -4.17
N VAL A 171 32.49 -15.02 -3.74
CA VAL A 171 31.28 -15.34 -4.51
C VAL A 171 30.71 -14.05 -5.09
N LYS A 172 30.40 -14.06 -6.37
CA LYS A 172 29.90 -12.91 -7.11
C LYS A 172 28.40 -13.05 -7.36
N VAL A 173 27.64 -12.11 -6.81
CA VAL A 173 26.18 -12.03 -7.00
C VAL A 173 25.89 -10.87 -7.95
N ALA A 174 25.28 -11.16 -9.08
CA ALA A 174 24.71 -10.15 -9.94
C ALA A 174 23.29 -9.83 -9.48
N VAL A 175 23.01 -8.54 -9.24
CA VAL A 175 21.68 -8.03 -8.96
C VAL A 175 21.24 -7.20 -10.16
N ILE A 176 20.16 -7.63 -10.82
CA ILE A 176 19.58 -6.95 -11.99
C ILE A 176 18.30 -6.26 -11.54
N GLY A 177 18.22 -4.92 -11.68
CA GLY A 177 17.04 -4.14 -11.31
C GLY A 177 16.11 -3.90 -12.50
N VAL A 178 14.80 -4.16 -12.32
CA VAL A 178 13.76 -3.83 -13.30
C VAL A 178 12.54 -3.21 -12.64
N THR A 179 11.99 -2.19 -13.28
CA THR A 179 10.81 -1.45 -12.82
C THR A 179 9.61 -1.82 -13.69
N THR A 180 8.39 -1.78 -13.15
CA THR A 180 7.19 -1.92 -13.97
C THR A 180 7.22 -0.96 -15.17
N PRO A 181 6.92 -1.42 -16.40
CA PRO A 181 6.89 -0.54 -17.57
C PRO A 181 5.69 0.42 -17.57
N ASN A 182 4.82 0.33 -16.56
CA ASN A 182 3.56 1.06 -16.51
C ASN A 182 3.67 2.48 -15.92
N VAL A 183 4.86 2.92 -15.50
CA VAL A 183 5.12 4.29 -15.00
C VAL A 183 4.45 5.39 -15.84
N PRO A 184 4.49 5.37 -17.19
CA PRO A 184 3.80 6.40 -17.99
C PRO A 184 2.27 6.42 -17.86
N ILE A 185 1.68 5.33 -17.37
CA ILE A 185 0.22 5.27 -17.11
C ILE A 185 -0.13 6.23 -15.99
N TRP A 186 0.71 6.30 -14.95
CA TRP A 186 0.48 7.09 -13.75
C TRP A 186 1.13 8.48 -13.80
N ASP A 187 2.33 8.56 -14.37
CA ASP A 187 3.20 9.74 -14.29
C ASP A 187 3.49 10.39 -15.65
N GLY A 188 2.87 9.91 -16.73
CA GLY A 188 3.00 10.52 -18.06
C GLY A 188 2.65 12.01 -18.04
N GLY A 189 3.46 12.82 -18.72
CA GLY A 189 3.37 14.28 -18.73
C GLY A 189 4.18 14.98 -17.64
N LYS A 190 4.67 14.28 -16.62
CA LYS A 190 5.60 14.86 -15.63
C LYS A 190 7.01 15.04 -16.24
N ALA A 191 7.80 15.93 -15.66
CA ALA A 191 9.10 16.35 -16.21
C ALA A 191 10.04 15.18 -16.52
N GLY A 192 10.35 14.97 -17.79
CA GLY A 192 11.30 13.97 -18.30
C GLY A 192 10.75 12.54 -18.40
N ILE A 193 9.52 12.26 -17.96
CA ILE A 193 8.93 10.91 -17.98
C ILE A 193 8.73 10.43 -19.44
N ASP A 194 8.12 11.25 -20.27
CA ASP A 194 7.80 10.90 -21.67
C ASP A 194 9.04 10.86 -22.59
N GLU A 195 10.18 11.29 -22.09
CA GLU A 195 11.47 11.25 -22.81
C GLU A 195 12.16 9.89 -22.67
N LEU A 196 11.67 9.01 -21.79
CA LEU A 196 12.22 7.70 -21.51
C LEU A 196 11.49 6.59 -22.29
N THR A 197 12.16 5.46 -22.39
CA THR A 197 11.57 4.23 -22.93
C THR A 197 11.41 3.23 -21.79
N TYR A 198 10.22 2.68 -21.63
CA TYR A 198 9.85 1.69 -20.63
C TYR A 198 9.69 0.34 -21.33
N GLY A 199 10.73 -0.49 -21.26
CA GLY A 199 10.78 -1.77 -21.95
C GLY A 199 10.19 -2.91 -21.12
N ALA A 200 9.87 -4.03 -21.78
CA ALA A 200 9.46 -5.26 -21.11
C ALA A 200 10.59 -5.79 -20.20
N ALA A 201 10.25 -6.08 -18.95
CA ALA A 201 11.21 -6.47 -17.90
C ALA A 201 11.94 -7.78 -18.25
N ASP A 202 11.22 -8.79 -18.76
CA ASP A 202 11.78 -10.09 -19.13
C ASP A 202 12.89 -9.99 -20.19
N LYS A 203 12.72 -9.07 -21.17
CA LYS A 203 13.70 -8.82 -22.23
C LYS A 203 14.92 -8.07 -21.71
N ALA A 204 14.71 -7.08 -20.83
CA ALA A 204 15.80 -6.33 -20.23
C ALA A 204 16.67 -7.22 -19.32
N VAL A 205 16.03 -8.12 -18.55
CA VAL A 205 16.74 -9.14 -17.76
C VAL A 205 17.58 -10.04 -18.69
N LYS A 206 17.01 -10.50 -19.79
CA LYS A 206 17.75 -11.32 -20.78
C LYS A 206 18.98 -10.62 -21.36
N GLU A 207 18.82 -9.32 -21.70
CA GLU A 207 19.94 -8.50 -22.16
C GLU A 207 21.02 -8.37 -21.08
N ALA A 208 20.63 -8.07 -19.84
CA ALA A 208 21.55 -7.95 -18.73
C ALA A 208 22.31 -9.26 -18.43
N ILE A 209 21.63 -10.41 -18.43
CA ILE A 209 22.26 -11.73 -18.25
C ILE A 209 23.29 -11.99 -19.36
N ALA A 210 22.97 -11.64 -20.60
CA ALA A 210 23.91 -11.80 -21.72
C ALA A 210 25.17 -10.91 -21.56
N GLU A 211 25.05 -9.73 -20.96
CA GLU A 211 26.19 -8.84 -20.65
C GLU A 211 27.01 -9.33 -19.44
N ILE A 212 26.35 -9.90 -18.45
CA ILE A 212 26.98 -10.49 -17.26
C ILE A 212 27.83 -11.70 -17.68
N GLY A 213 27.27 -12.61 -18.50
CA GLY A 213 27.98 -13.82 -18.91
C GLY A 213 28.53 -14.58 -17.72
N ASP A 214 29.81 -14.94 -17.76
CA ASP A 214 30.51 -15.72 -16.73
C ASP A 214 31.08 -14.85 -15.57
N LYS A 215 30.62 -13.60 -15.43
CA LYS A 215 31.17 -12.69 -14.41
C LYS A 215 30.53 -12.85 -13.02
N ALA A 216 29.43 -13.56 -12.91
CA ALA A 216 28.72 -13.82 -11.66
C ALA A 216 28.49 -15.32 -11.44
N ASP A 217 28.44 -15.71 -10.17
CA ASP A 217 28.22 -17.07 -9.70
C ASP A 217 26.72 -17.27 -9.37
N ILE A 218 26.02 -16.19 -8.97
CA ILE A 218 24.58 -16.16 -8.62
C ILE A 218 23.94 -15.00 -9.38
N ILE A 219 22.77 -15.25 -9.96
CA ILE A 219 21.97 -14.22 -10.68
C ILE A 219 20.67 -14.01 -9.91
N MET A 220 20.51 -12.80 -9.36
CA MET A 220 19.29 -12.33 -8.72
C MET A 220 18.65 -11.23 -9.57
N VAL A 221 17.35 -11.31 -9.72
CA VAL A 221 16.54 -10.22 -10.29
C VAL A 221 15.77 -9.56 -9.15
N ASP A 222 15.89 -8.26 -9.07
CA ASP A 222 15.14 -7.40 -8.16
C ASP A 222 14.12 -6.62 -8.99
N ALA A 223 12.85 -7.07 -8.93
CA ALA A 223 11.80 -6.60 -9.81
C ALA A 223 10.74 -5.82 -9.04
N HIS A 224 10.61 -4.53 -9.34
CA HIS A 224 9.51 -3.72 -8.81
C HIS A 224 8.25 -3.93 -9.66
N MET A 225 7.63 -5.09 -9.50
CA MET A 225 6.35 -5.51 -10.10
C MET A 225 5.84 -6.80 -9.44
N GLY A 226 4.57 -7.12 -9.63
CA GLY A 226 3.96 -8.34 -9.11
C GLY A 226 4.37 -9.61 -9.88
N MET A 227 3.97 -10.77 -9.34
CA MET A 227 4.13 -12.07 -10.03
C MET A 227 3.28 -12.17 -11.30
N PHE A 228 2.11 -11.53 -11.32
CA PHE A 228 1.16 -11.49 -12.43
C PHE A 228 1.12 -10.10 -13.04
N ALA A 229 0.83 -10.03 -14.33
CA ALA A 229 0.70 -8.76 -15.04
C ALA A 229 -0.47 -7.94 -14.50
N GLU A 230 -0.27 -6.64 -14.32
CA GLU A 230 -1.31 -5.70 -13.88
C GLU A 230 -2.12 -5.16 -15.07
N PHE A 231 -1.46 -4.84 -16.19
CA PHE A 231 -2.08 -4.22 -17.36
C PHE A 231 -1.90 -5.00 -18.65
N ASP A 232 -0.86 -5.81 -18.78
CA ASP A 232 -0.54 -6.59 -19.99
C ASP A 232 -0.76 -8.09 -19.75
N GLU A 233 -2.01 -8.49 -19.54
CA GLU A 233 -2.38 -9.89 -19.27
C GLU A 233 -1.91 -10.88 -20.34
N GLU A 234 -1.85 -10.46 -21.62
CA GLU A 234 -1.43 -11.33 -22.74
C GLU A 234 0.09 -11.35 -22.92
N GLY A 235 0.77 -10.19 -22.78
CA GLY A 235 2.22 -10.05 -23.00
C GLY A 235 3.06 -10.33 -21.77
N GLY A 236 2.56 -10.00 -20.59
CA GLY A 236 3.23 -10.16 -19.30
C GLY A 236 4.48 -9.32 -19.13
N ALA A 237 4.55 -8.15 -19.80
CA ALA A 237 5.72 -7.26 -19.78
C ALA A 237 6.05 -6.74 -18.38
N ASP A 238 5.09 -6.74 -17.48
CA ASP A 238 5.11 -6.31 -16.08
C ASP A 238 4.90 -7.49 -15.10
N SER A 239 5.40 -8.68 -15.41
CA SER A 239 5.11 -9.92 -14.67
C SER A 239 6.38 -10.67 -14.26
N GLY A 240 6.50 -10.98 -12.97
CA GLY A 240 7.57 -11.84 -12.43
C GLY A 240 7.55 -13.24 -13.04
N ASN A 241 6.37 -13.81 -13.27
CA ASN A 241 6.23 -15.10 -13.95
C ASN A 241 6.85 -15.07 -15.35
N LYS A 242 6.67 -13.98 -16.11
CA LYS A 242 7.24 -13.83 -17.46
C LYS A 242 8.75 -13.70 -17.42
N ILE A 243 9.28 -13.02 -16.41
CA ILE A 243 10.73 -12.92 -16.19
C ILE A 243 11.33 -14.33 -16.05
N ILE A 244 10.76 -15.16 -15.18
CA ILE A 244 11.24 -16.55 -14.95
C ILE A 244 11.07 -17.42 -16.19
N GLU A 245 9.91 -17.33 -16.87
CA GLU A 245 9.65 -18.10 -18.10
C GLU A 245 10.69 -17.82 -19.18
N THR A 246 11.05 -16.55 -19.34
CA THR A 246 11.99 -16.09 -20.39
C THR A 246 13.44 -16.34 -20.02
N ASN A 247 13.77 -16.36 -18.70
CA ASN A 247 15.13 -16.40 -18.16
C ASN A 247 15.26 -17.49 -17.08
N PRO A 248 15.22 -18.79 -17.43
CA PRO A 248 15.24 -19.89 -16.46
C PRO A 248 16.58 -20.07 -15.74
N GLU A 249 17.61 -19.31 -16.11
CA GLU A 249 18.93 -19.28 -15.49
C GLU A 249 19.02 -18.40 -14.23
N ILE A 250 17.98 -17.63 -13.87
CA ILE A 250 17.99 -16.83 -12.64
C ILE A 250 17.84 -17.72 -11.41
N ASP A 251 18.64 -17.45 -10.37
CA ASP A 251 18.65 -18.20 -9.12
C ASP A 251 17.62 -17.69 -8.13
N ALA A 252 17.41 -16.37 -8.07
CA ALA A 252 16.41 -15.72 -7.22
C ALA A 252 15.68 -14.59 -7.95
N LEU A 253 14.41 -14.42 -7.60
CA LEU A 253 13.59 -13.26 -7.98
C LEU A 253 13.00 -12.63 -6.73
N TYR A 254 13.18 -11.32 -6.57
CA TYR A 254 12.38 -10.50 -5.68
C TYR A 254 11.26 -9.81 -6.48
N VAL A 255 10.04 -9.73 -5.91
CA VAL A 255 8.90 -9.01 -6.49
C VAL A 255 8.33 -8.04 -5.46
N GLY A 256 8.19 -6.76 -5.85
CA GLY A 256 7.64 -5.66 -5.05
C GLY A 256 6.31 -5.15 -5.58
N HIS A 257 6.02 -3.84 -5.39
CA HIS A 257 4.91 -3.09 -5.97
C HIS A 257 3.50 -3.45 -5.46
N MET A 258 3.18 -4.74 -5.39
CA MET A 258 1.83 -5.21 -5.03
C MET A 258 1.58 -5.29 -3.52
N HIS A 259 2.60 -5.06 -2.69
CA HIS A 259 2.57 -5.13 -1.21
C HIS A 259 2.09 -6.47 -0.65
N ILE A 260 2.25 -7.55 -1.40
CA ILE A 260 1.78 -8.89 -1.02
C ILE A 260 2.94 -9.83 -0.67
N THR A 261 2.66 -10.76 0.20
CA THR A 261 3.59 -11.81 0.60
C THR A 261 3.73 -12.86 -0.50
N VAL A 262 4.97 -13.10 -0.97
CA VAL A 262 5.32 -14.18 -1.89
C VAL A 262 6.47 -14.98 -1.30
N ASN A 263 6.31 -16.30 -1.24
CA ASN A 263 7.34 -17.23 -0.78
C ASN A 263 7.15 -18.57 -1.51
N GLU A 264 7.78 -18.71 -2.66
CA GLU A 264 7.61 -19.87 -3.49
C GLU A 264 8.88 -20.25 -4.27
N LYS A 265 8.85 -21.38 -4.93
CA LYS A 265 9.87 -21.82 -5.88
C LYS A 265 9.24 -22.15 -7.22
N VAL A 266 9.66 -21.45 -8.26
CA VAL A 266 9.21 -21.63 -9.63
C VAL A 266 10.36 -22.21 -10.46
N GLY A 267 10.26 -23.49 -10.82
CA GLY A 267 11.38 -24.19 -11.44
C GLY A 267 12.61 -24.29 -10.50
N ASN A 268 13.71 -23.68 -10.88
CA ASN A 268 14.93 -23.59 -10.04
C ASN A 268 15.00 -22.26 -9.26
N THR A 269 14.23 -21.26 -9.65
CA THR A 269 14.24 -19.92 -9.07
C THR A 269 13.50 -19.90 -7.74
N ILE A 270 14.11 -19.37 -6.68
CA ILE A 270 13.44 -19.02 -5.43
C ILE A 270 12.88 -17.62 -5.55
N VAL A 271 11.61 -17.43 -5.14
CA VAL A 271 10.88 -16.18 -5.31
C VAL A 271 10.40 -15.68 -3.96
N GLY A 272 10.67 -14.40 -3.68
CA GLY A 272 10.19 -13.72 -2.50
C GLY A 272 9.57 -12.37 -2.84
N GLY A 273 8.58 -11.98 -2.06
CA GLY A 273 7.99 -10.65 -2.04
C GLY A 273 7.44 -10.39 -0.65
N CYS A 274 7.40 -9.15 -0.20
CA CYS A 274 7.02 -8.82 1.16
C CYS A 274 5.98 -7.69 1.23
N ARG A 275 5.38 -7.53 2.41
CA ARG A 275 4.50 -6.41 2.72
C ARG A 275 5.31 -5.12 2.84
N ASN A 276 4.68 -4.01 2.51
CA ASN A 276 5.26 -2.67 2.47
C ASN A 276 5.63 -2.09 3.85
N ALA A 277 6.19 -0.88 3.84
CA ALA A 277 6.52 -0.05 4.99
C ALA A 277 7.50 -0.70 5.99
N GLY A 278 8.30 -1.68 5.55
CA GLY A 278 9.21 -2.42 6.41
C GLY A 278 8.48 -3.28 7.46
N ARG A 279 7.24 -3.74 7.18
CA ARG A 279 6.50 -4.70 8.03
C ARG A 279 7.02 -6.11 7.89
N GLU A 280 7.52 -6.44 6.72
CA GLU A 280 8.07 -7.74 6.37
C GLU A 280 9.25 -7.55 5.43
N ILE A 281 10.21 -8.46 5.45
CA ILE A 281 11.35 -8.46 4.53
C ILE A 281 11.59 -9.87 4.03
N VAL A 282 12.34 -9.99 2.94
CA VAL A 282 12.71 -11.30 2.37
C VAL A 282 14.18 -11.59 2.65
N ARG A 283 14.45 -12.81 3.10
CA ARG A 283 15.79 -13.36 3.25
C ARG A 283 16.00 -14.52 2.27
N TYR A 284 17.07 -14.46 1.50
CA TYR A 284 17.54 -15.54 0.66
C TYR A 284 18.88 -16.03 1.21
N ASP A 285 19.03 -17.34 1.35
CA ASP A 285 20.31 -17.96 1.70
C ASP A 285 20.75 -18.90 0.57
N PHE A 286 21.98 -18.73 0.09
CA PHE A 286 22.62 -19.55 -0.90
C PHE A 286 23.82 -20.25 -0.28
N VAL A 287 23.83 -21.58 -0.30
CA VAL A 287 25.02 -22.36 0.03
C VAL A 287 25.73 -22.69 -1.28
N VAL A 288 27.01 -22.32 -1.37
CA VAL A 288 27.84 -22.58 -2.53
C VAL A 288 29.02 -23.48 -2.16
N ASP A 289 29.44 -24.31 -3.12
CA ASP A 289 30.61 -25.16 -2.96
C ASP A 289 31.93 -24.37 -3.11
N LYS A 290 33.08 -25.08 -3.02
CA LYS A 290 34.43 -24.49 -3.16
C LYS A 290 34.69 -23.84 -4.54
N ASP A 291 33.92 -24.21 -5.55
CA ASP A 291 34.01 -23.72 -6.93
C ASP A 291 32.92 -22.67 -7.22
N ASN A 292 32.21 -22.20 -6.16
CA ASN A 292 31.11 -21.25 -6.15
C ASN A 292 29.81 -21.72 -6.87
N ASN A 293 29.63 -23.01 -7.09
CA ASN A 293 28.36 -23.50 -7.60
C ASN A 293 27.31 -23.55 -6.49
N VAL A 294 26.08 -23.14 -6.77
CA VAL A 294 24.96 -23.20 -5.84
C VAL A 294 24.61 -24.66 -5.53
N VAL A 295 24.74 -25.05 -4.26
CA VAL A 295 24.40 -26.38 -3.74
C VAL A 295 22.96 -26.41 -3.25
N SER A 296 22.55 -25.37 -2.55
CA SER A 296 21.18 -25.18 -2.08
C SER A 296 20.82 -23.71 -1.96
N SER A 297 19.52 -23.42 -2.07
CA SER A 297 18.98 -22.08 -1.85
C SER A 297 17.66 -22.16 -1.09
N THR A 298 17.42 -21.18 -0.22
CA THR A 298 16.18 -21.03 0.54
C THR A 298 15.70 -19.58 0.49
N VAL A 299 14.40 -19.37 0.60
CA VAL A 299 13.77 -18.08 0.78
C VAL A 299 12.90 -18.10 2.04
N GLU A 300 12.96 -17.04 2.84
CA GLU A 300 12.22 -16.89 4.08
C GLU A 300 11.65 -15.48 4.16
N LEU A 301 10.44 -15.37 4.70
CA LEU A 301 9.80 -14.11 5.04
C LEU A 301 9.98 -13.84 6.51
N VAL A 302 10.37 -12.62 6.85
CA VAL A 302 10.67 -12.22 8.22
C VAL A 302 9.73 -11.09 8.63
N ASP A 303 8.84 -11.36 9.59
CA ASP A 303 7.91 -10.38 10.13
C ASP A 303 8.64 -9.44 11.11
N MET A 304 8.67 -8.16 10.80
CA MET A 304 9.36 -7.14 11.58
C MET A 304 8.65 -6.78 12.90
N ALA A 305 7.40 -7.19 13.10
CA ALA A 305 6.74 -7.08 14.39
C ALA A 305 7.47 -7.86 15.52
N ASN A 306 8.29 -8.84 15.13
CA ASN A 306 9.11 -9.64 16.07
C ASN A 306 10.40 -8.93 16.53
N TYR A 307 10.70 -7.74 16.00
CA TYR A 307 11.93 -6.99 16.29
C TYR A 307 11.59 -5.62 16.87
N GLU A 308 12.31 -5.21 17.91
CA GLU A 308 12.19 -3.85 18.45
C GLU A 308 12.81 -2.82 17.50
N PRO A 309 12.28 -1.60 17.42
CA PRO A 309 12.89 -0.55 16.62
C PRO A 309 14.24 -0.12 17.20
N SER A 310 15.24 0.07 16.36
CA SER A 310 16.58 0.48 16.76
C SER A 310 16.60 1.92 17.30
N ALA A 311 17.09 2.07 18.52
CA ALA A 311 17.39 3.40 19.07
C ALA A 311 18.50 4.10 18.28
N GLU A 312 19.43 3.35 17.68
CA GLU A 312 20.55 3.89 16.89
C GLU A 312 20.05 4.62 15.64
N ILE A 313 19.11 4.03 14.88
CA ILE A 313 18.45 4.70 13.75
C ILE A 313 17.62 5.90 14.24
N ARG A 314 16.88 5.73 15.32
CA ARG A 314 16.02 6.78 15.89
C ARG A 314 16.84 7.98 16.39
N ASP A 315 18.07 7.76 16.82
CA ASP A 315 18.97 8.78 17.37
C ASP A 315 19.81 9.52 16.31
N LEU A 316 19.76 9.10 15.04
CA LEU A 316 20.40 9.84 13.96
C LEU A 316 19.85 11.27 13.90
N ALA A 317 20.74 12.26 13.77
CA ALA A 317 20.34 13.68 13.77
C ALA A 317 19.32 13.99 12.68
N ILE A 318 19.55 13.46 11.47
CA ILE A 318 18.65 13.66 10.33
C ILE A 318 17.26 13.06 10.59
N VAL A 319 17.17 11.89 11.25
CA VAL A 319 15.89 11.23 11.55
C VAL A 319 15.11 12.01 12.60
N LYS A 320 15.78 12.48 13.68
CA LYS A 320 15.16 13.32 14.70
C LYS A 320 14.65 14.63 14.12
N GLU A 321 15.47 15.31 13.34
CA GLU A 321 15.10 16.58 12.71
C GLU A 321 13.93 16.40 11.76
N ALA A 322 13.93 15.34 10.94
CA ALA A 322 12.84 15.04 10.02
C ALA A 322 11.54 14.73 10.77
N GLN A 323 11.63 13.92 11.85
CA GLN A 323 10.49 13.61 12.71
C GLN A 323 9.91 14.86 13.36
N GLU A 324 10.74 15.68 13.99
CA GLU A 324 10.32 16.92 14.66
C GLU A 324 9.68 17.91 13.67
N LYS A 325 10.28 18.10 12.50
CA LYS A 325 9.72 18.97 11.44
C LYS A 325 8.39 18.44 10.93
N THR A 326 8.27 17.12 10.72
CA THR A 326 7.03 16.55 10.22
C THR A 326 5.90 16.64 11.25
N ILE A 327 6.19 16.34 12.52
CA ILE A 327 5.21 16.50 13.60
C ILE A 327 4.78 17.97 13.71
N ALA A 328 5.73 18.90 13.68
CA ALA A 328 5.43 20.33 13.72
C ALA A 328 4.56 20.76 12.53
N PHE A 329 4.85 20.27 11.33
CA PHE A 329 4.06 20.54 10.13
C PHE A 329 2.62 20.00 10.25
N VAL A 330 2.46 18.74 10.67
CA VAL A 330 1.15 18.09 10.81
C VAL A 330 0.30 18.72 11.91
N THR A 331 0.93 18.98 13.06
CA THR A 331 0.22 19.56 14.22
C THR A 331 0.10 21.08 14.14
N GLY A 332 0.85 21.69 13.20
CA GLY A 332 1.00 23.13 13.08
C GLY A 332 1.76 23.78 14.26
N ALA A 333 2.46 23.02 15.07
CA ALA A 333 3.27 23.50 16.19
C ALA A 333 4.61 24.07 15.71
N GLY A 334 4.61 25.17 14.98
CA GLY A 334 5.85 25.74 14.42
C GLY A 334 5.71 27.15 13.85
N GLY A 335 4.61 27.85 14.12
CA GLY A 335 4.46 29.26 13.77
C GLY A 335 5.51 30.12 14.48
N GLU A 336 6.10 31.08 13.77
CA GLU A 336 7.19 31.96 14.23
C GLU A 336 6.91 32.76 15.53
N ASP A 337 5.70 32.68 16.10
CA ASP A 337 5.24 33.48 17.25
C ASP A 337 5.06 32.70 18.56
N GLY A 338 5.40 31.38 18.63
CA GLY A 338 5.46 30.66 19.90
C GLY A 338 4.13 30.47 20.65
N GLU A 339 3.00 30.67 20.00
CA GLU A 339 1.70 30.35 20.57
C GLU A 339 1.44 28.84 20.42
N GLU A 340 1.01 28.20 21.53
CA GLU A 340 0.52 26.82 21.53
C GLU A 340 -0.77 26.74 20.68
N GLY A 341 -0.62 26.41 19.42
CA GLY A 341 -1.71 26.26 18.47
C GLY A 341 -1.17 26.40 17.08
N GLY A 342 -0.84 25.28 16.45
CA GLY A 342 -0.44 25.27 15.07
C GLY A 342 -1.44 25.99 14.19
N SER A 343 -1.01 26.50 13.05
CA SER A 343 -1.90 27.18 12.10
C SER A 343 -3.03 26.23 11.72
N SER A 344 -4.19 26.44 12.33
CA SER A 344 -5.41 25.75 11.95
C SER A 344 -5.69 26.14 10.50
N LEU A 345 -5.77 25.17 9.60
CA LEU A 345 -6.20 25.39 8.22
C LEU A 345 -7.63 25.89 8.16
N GLY A 346 -8.38 25.68 9.24
CA GLY A 346 -9.76 26.09 9.39
C GLY A 346 -10.42 25.37 10.56
N THR A 347 -11.74 25.44 10.63
CA THR A 347 -12.54 24.76 11.65
C THR A 347 -13.76 24.10 11.05
N THR A 348 -14.25 23.05 11.71
CA THR A 348 -15.53 22.40 11.42
C THR A 348 -16.53 22.65 12.54
N THR A 349 -17.82 22.61 12.21
CA THR A 349 -18.88 22.81 13.20
C THR A 349 -19.35 21.52 13.87
N ALA A 350 -19.05 20.36 13.30
CA ALA A 350 -19.33 19.02 13.83
C ALA A 350 -18.48 17.97 13.10
N LYS A 351 -18.53 16.72 13.53
CA LYS A 351 -17.91 15.58 12.84
C LYS A 351 -18.58 15.30 11.49
N PHE A 352 -17.80 14.82 10.52
CA PHE A 352 -18.23 14.60 9.13
C PHE A 352 -18.68 13.17 8.83
N GLN A 353 -18.39 12.22 9.73
CA GLN A 353 -18.93 10.87 9.65
C GLN A 353 -19.77 10.54 10.88
N PRO A 354 -20.82 9.72 10.72
CA PRO A 354 -21.59 9.18 11.82
C PRO A 354 -20.76 8.20 12.66
N VAL A 355 -21.28 7.83 13.81
CA VAL A 355 -20.72 6.76 14.64
C VAL A 355 -21.23 5.42 14.13
N ASP A 356 -20.36 4.43 13.99
CA ASP A 356 -20.71 3.09 13.58
C ASP A 356 -21.74 2.47 14.54
N GLU A 357 -22.85 1.94 14.01
CA GLU A 357 -23.84 1.20 14.78
C GLU A 357 -23.23 -0.13 15.27
N ILE A 358 -22.56 -0.81 14.39
CA ILE A 358 -21.85 -2.06 14.67
C ILE A 358 -20.35 -1.78 14.63
N ALA A 359 -19.67 -2.00 15.74
CA ALA A 359 -18.23 -1.78 15.82
C ALA A 359 -17.49 -2.49 14.68
N THR A 360 -16.63 -1.76 13.96
CA THR A 360 -15.85 -2.20 12.79
C THR A 360 -16.64 -2.40 11.48
N LEU A 361 -17.92 -2.07 11.43
CA LEU A 361 -18.65 -1.91 10.17
C LEU A 361 -18.74 -0.41 9.84
N PRO A 362 -18.04 0.07 8.81
CA PRO A 362 -17.92 1.51 8.56
C PRO A 362 -19.24 2.08 8.01
N GLU A 363 -19.89 2.93 8.80
CA GLU A 363 -21.11 3.65 8.39
C GLU A 363 -20.88 4.46 7.10
N GLY A 364 -19.65 4.92 6.86
CA GLY A 364 -19.30 5.63 5.63
C GLY A 364 -19.45 4.83 4.34
N LYS A 365 -19.59 3.49 4.44
CA LYS A 365 -19.92 2.62 3.30
C LYS A 365 -21.40 2.22 3.26
N LEU A 366 -22.15 2.51 4.30
CA LEU A 366 -23.56 2.09 4.43
C LEU A 366 -24.55 3.21 4.13
N GLN A 367 -24.12 4.44 4.24
CA GLN A 367 -24.93 5.63 4.01
C GLN A 367 -24.08 6.77 3.43
N ASP A 368 -24.76 7.74 2.86
CA ASP A 368 -24.15 8.96 2.38
C ASP A 368 -23.55 9.78 3.54
N THR A 369 -22.39 10.41 3.33
CA THR A 369 -21.65 11.09 4.40
C THR A 369 -21.07 12.44 3.96
N ALA A 370 -21.07 13.38 4.89
CA ALA A 370 -20.55 14.72 4.66
C ALA A 370 -19.07 14.76 4.24
N VAL A 371 -18.26 13.78 4.61
CA VAL A 371 -16.85 13.73 4.20
C VAL A 371 -16.73 13.41 2.71
N MET A 372 -17.55 12.47 2.21
CA MET A 372 -17.56 12.12 0.78
C MET A 372 -18.15 13.24 -0.06
N ASP A 373 -19.23 13.85 0.41
CA ASP A 373 -19.84 15.01 -0.24
C ASP A 373 -18.89 16.20 -0.32
N LEU A 374 -18.11 16.45 0.75
CA LEU A 374 -17.10 17.51 0.74
C LEU A 374 -16.04 17.25 -0.34
N ILE A 375 -15.47 16.04 -0.40
CA ILE A 375 -14.44 15.71 -1.40
C ILE A 375 -15.03 15.84 -2.81
N ASN A 376 -16.20 15.25 -3.07
CA ASN A 376 -16.85 15.31 -4.36
C ASN A 376 -17.25 16.76 -4.76
N LYS A 377 -17.73 17.57 -3.82
CA LYS A 377 -18.03 18.98 -4.02
C LYS A 377 -16.80 19.76 -4.50
N ILE A 378 -15.66 19.57 -3.81
CA ILE A 378 -14.39 20.21 -4.18
C ILE A 378 -13.95 19.78 -5.58
N GLN A 379 -14.05 18.48 -5.89
CA GLN A 379 -13.73 17.96 -7.22
C GLN A 379 -14.64 18.54 -8.32
N LEU A 380 -15.95 18.66 -8.06
CA LEU A 380 -16.91 19.27 -9.00
C LEU A 380 -16.62 20.75 -9.22
N GLU A 381 -16.37 21.51 -8.14
CA GLU A 381 -16.06 22.95 -8.22
C GLU A 381 -14.75 23.21 -8.99
N ALA A 382 -13.72 22.40 -8.74
CA ALA A 382 -12.42 22.54 -9.40
C ALA A 382 -12.45 22.15 -10.88
N SER A 383 -13.16 21.08 -11.23
CA SER A 383 -13.16 20.53 -12.59
C SER A 383 -14.25 21.09 -13.49
N GLY A 384 -15.35 21.58 -12.93
CA GLY A 384 -16.57 21.92 -13.66
C GLY A 384 -17.23 20.72 -14.34
N ALA A 385 -17.01 19.51 -13.85
CA ALA A 385 -17.60 18.28 -14.38
C ALA A 385 -19.09 18.15 -14.01
N ASP A 386 -19.80 17.29 -14.72
CA ASP A 386 -21.23 16.98 -14.44
C ASP A 386 -21.38 16.03 -13.24
N VAL A 387 -20.45 15.11 -13.06
CA VAL A 387 -20.42 14.05 -12.04
C VAL A 387 -19.03 13.98 -11.43
N SER A 388 -18.93 13.63 -10.17
CA SER A 388 -17.67 13.34 -9.48
C SER A 388 -17.70 11.97 -8.83
N ALA A 389 -16.54 11.32 -8.70
CA ALA A 389 -16.38 10.07 -7.99
C ALA A 389 -15.15 10.13 -7.10
N ALA A 390 -15.30 9.69 -5.85
CA ALA A 390 -14.23 9.61 -4.86
C ALA A 390 -14.49 8.46 -3.88
N ALA A 391 -13.42 7.96 -3.23
CA ALA A 391 -13.46 6.99 -2.15
C ALA A 391 -12.58 7.47 -1.00
N LEU A 392 -12.89 7.06 0.23
CA LEU A 392 -11.97 7.14 1.35
C LEU A 392 -10.95 6.00 1.26
N PHE A 393 -9.70 6.30 1.62
CA PHE A 393 -8.62 5.31 1.61
C PHE A 393 -8.56 4.47 2.89
N LYS A 394 -9.22 4.95 3.94
CA LYS A 394 -9.31 4.33 5.26
C LYS A 394 -10.75 4.48 5.77
N ASP A 395 -11.37 3.37 6.16
CA ASP A 395 -12.79 3.34 6.58
C ASP A 395 -13.10 4.23 7.80
N THR A 396 -12.10 4.50 8.62
CA THR A 396 -12.21 5.33 9.82
C THR A 396 -11.88 6.80 9.59
N SER A 397 -11.49 7.20 8.37
CA SER A 397 -11.15 8.60 8.05
C SER A 397 -12.32 9.53 8.31
N ASN A 398 -12.06 10.62 9.06
CA ASN A 398 -13.10 11.57 9.46
C ASN A 398 -12.48 12.95 9.71
N LEU A 399 -13.29 13.98 9.56
CA LEU A 399 -12.94 15.31 10.06
C LEU A 399 -13.55 15.51 11.45
N PRO A 400 -12.74 15.94 12.47
CA PRO A 400 -13.24 16.17 13.82
C PRO A 400 -14.10 17.45 13.87
N GLU A 401 -14.83 17.66 14.96
CA GLU A 401 -15.38 18.95 15.33
C GLU A 401 -14.26 19.86 15.86
N GLY A 402 -14.19 21.12 15.40
CA GLY A 402 -13.21 22.09 15.87
C GLY A 402 -12.09 22.38 14.86
N GLY A 403 -10.88 22.59 15.34
CA GLY A 403 -9.72 22.95 14.50
C GLY A 403 -9.29 21.82 13.57
N ILE A 404 -9.00 22.18 12.32
CA ILE A 404 -8.51 21.25 11.29
C ILE A 404 -7.05 21.58 10.99
N ASN A 405 -6.19 20.58 11.09
CA ASN A 405 -4.79 20.65 10.73
C ASN A 405 -4.50 19.80 9.47
N TYR A 406 -3.27 19.84 8.99
CA TYR A 406 -2.88 19.09 7.79
C TYR A 406 -3.05 17.57 7.93
N GLY A 407 -2.79 17.01 9.12
CA GLY A 407 -2.99 15.59 9.38
C GLY A 407 -4.44 15.14 9.21
N ASN A 408 -5.41 16.00 9.57
CA ASN A 408 -6.84 15.69 9.34
C ASN A 408 -7.18 15.65 7.84
N ILE A 409 -6.57 16.53 7.03
CA ILE A 409 -6.75 16.51 5.58
C ILE A 409 -6.09 15.26 4.97
N PHE A 410 -4.89 14.93 5.43
CA PHE A 410 -4.17 13.74 4.97
C PHE A 410 -4.92 12.44 5.33
N ASP A 411 -5.60 12.37 6.49
CA ASP A 411 -6.42 11.23 6.89
C ASP A 411 -7.58 10.98 5.90
N ILE A 412 -8.22 12.03 5.40
CA ILE A 412 -9.34 11.91 4.44
C ILE A 412 -8.88 11.82 2.98
N TYR A 413 -7.68 12.33 2.65
CA TYR A 413 -7.13 12.29 1.29
C TYR A 413 -5.61 12.11 1.30
N LYS A 414 -5.17 10.85 1.36
CA LYS A 414 -3.77 10.49 1.60
C LYS A 414 -2.84 10.75 0.39
N PHE A 415 -3.29 10.44 -0.83
CA PHE A 415 -2.43 10.44 -2.01
C PHE A 415 -2.39 11.79 -2.72
N ASP A 416 -1.25 12.09 -3.35
CA ASP A 416 -1.00 13.32 -4.10
C ASP A 416 -1.53 13.22 -5.54
N ASN A 417 -2.79 12.79 -5.67
CA ASN A 417 -3.43 12.59 -6.95
C ASN A 417 -3.89 13.93 -7.57
N THR A 418 -3.64 14.11 -8.86
CA THR A 418 -4.28 15.17 -9.65
C THR A 418 -5.71 14.80 -10.00
N LEU A 419 -6.53 15.80 -10.30
CA LEU A 419 -7.92 15.64 -10.70
C LEU A 419 -8.03 15.66 -12.22
N TYR A 420 -8.69 14.64 -12.78
CA TYR A 420 -9.01 14.56 -14.20
C TYR A 420 -10.48 14.89 -14.44
N ARG A 421 -10.78 15.54 -15.58
CA ARG A 421 -12.11 15.56 -16.16
C ARG A 421 -12.08 14.75 -17.44
N VAL A 422 -12.96 13.74 -17.52
CA VAL A 422 -13.04 12.81 -18.64
C VAL A 422 -14.45 12.73 -19.18
N THR A 423 -14.60 12.54 -20.50
CA THR A 423 -15.91 12.30 -21.12
C THR A 423 -16.31 10.85 -20.92
N VAL A 424 -17.55 10.61 -20.49
CA VAL A 424 -18.15 9.27 -20.34
C VAL A 424 -19.55 9.25 -20.90
N THR A 425 -20.03 8.08 -21.29
CA THR A 425 -21.45 7.84 -21.59
C THR A 425 -22.21 7.45 -20.32
N GLY A 426 -23.53 7.57 -20.33
CA GLY A 426 -24.34 7.09 -19.21
C GLY A 426 -24.22 5.59 -18.98
N ALA A 427 -24.01 4.80 -20.03
CA ALA A 427 -23.74 3.37 -19.90
C ALA A 427 -22.39 3.10 -19.20
N GLU A 428 -21.34 3.84 -19.55
CA GLU A 428 -20.01 3.74 -18.92
C GLU A 428 -20.05 4.18 -17.46
N LEU A 429 -20.76 5.28 -17.14
CA LEU A 429 -20.93 5.72 -15.76
C LEU A 429 -21.65 4.65 -14.92
N LYS A 430 -22.75 4.06 -15.41
CA LYS A 430 -23.45 2.97 -14.71
C LYS A 430 -22.56 1.74 -14.53
N ALA A 431 -21.76 1.37 -15.53
CA ALA A 431 -20.82 0.27 -15.43
C ALA A 431 -19.74 0.53 -14.37
N TYR A 432 -19.26 1.77 -14.26
CA TYR A 432 -18.36 2.18 -13.20
C TYR A 432 -19.03 2.10 -11.81
N MET A 433 -20.24 2.60 -11.67
CA MET A 433 -21.00 2.52 -10.42
C MET A 433 -21.23 1.06 -9.99
N GLU A 434 -21.56 0.16 -10.93
CA GLU A 434 -21.67 -1.28 -10.68
C GLU A 434 -20.34 -1.90 -10.23
N TRP A 435 -19.23 -1.48 -10.84
CA TRP A 435 -17.91 -1.93 -10.43
C TRP A 435 -17.58 -1.48 -9.01
N ALA A 436 -17.85 -0.24 -8.64
CA ALA A 436 -17.66 0.26 -7.27
C ALA A 436 -18.55 -0.49 -6.25
N ALA A 437 -19.81 -0.82 -6.63
CA ALA A 437 -20.73 -1.57 -5.78
C ALA A 437 -20.37 -3.07 -5.58
N ASN A 438 -19.31 -3.57 -6.22
CA ASN A 438 -18.82 -4.94 -6.00
C ASN A 438 -18.25 -5.18 -4.60
N CYS A 439 -17.93 -4.12 -3.86
CA CYS A 439 -17.46 -4.22 -2.48
C CYS A 439 -18.49 -4.85 -1.53
N TYR A 440 -19.78 -4.76 -1.82
CA TYR A 440 -20.82 -5.35 -0.99
C TYR A 440 -21.06 -6.82 -1.31
N ASN A 441 -21.43 -7.61 -0.30
CA ASN A 441 -22.04 -8.91 -0.51
C ASN A 441 -23.53 -8.76 -0.86
N GLN A 442 -24.15 -9.80 -1.42
CA GLN A 442 -25.58 -9.82 -1.63
C GLN A 442 -26.27 -10.05 -0.28
N TRP A 443 -27.31 -9.24 0.01
CA TRP A 443 -28.12 -9.42 1.20
C TRP A 443 -29.06 -10.62 1.05
N GLU A 444 -29.23 -11.38 2.13
CA GLU A 444 -30.13 -12.52 2.23
C GLU A 444 -31.21 -12.26 3.31
N GLU A 445 -32.39 -12.86 3.15
CA GLU A 445 -33.48 -12.71 4.11
C GLU A 445 -33.06 -13.15 5.51
N GLY A 446 -33.25 -12.28 6.49
CA GLY A 446 -32.86 -12.52 7.88
C GLY A 446 -31.50 -11.98 8.29
N ASP A 447 -30.71 -11.46 7.36
CA ASP A 447 -29.47 -10.78 7.67
C ASP A 447 -29.72 -9.51 8.49
N ILE A 448 -28.89 -9.33 9.54
CA ILE A 448 -29.02 -8.20 10.47
C ILE A 448 -28.11 -7.02 10.13
N ASN A 449 -27.17 -7.20 9.20
CA ASN A 449 -26.22 -6.20 8.75
C ASN A 449 -25.89 -6.39 7.27
N ILE A 450 -25.33 -5.37 6.66
CA ILE A 450 -24.68 -5.46 5.36
C ILE A 450 -23.24 -5.94 5.59
N SER A 451 -22.75 -6.81 4.72
CA SER A 451 -21.37 -7.31 4.76
C SER A 451 -20.61 -6.97 3.48
N PHE A 452 -19.29 -7.07 3.52
CA PHE A 452 -18.39 -6.64 2.47
C PHE A 452 -17.55 -7.81 1.95
N ASP A 453 -17.24 -7.78 0.66
CA ASP A 453 -16.31 -8.73 0.04
C ASP A 453 -14.89 -8.44 0.54
N PRO A 454 -14.26 -9.33 1.32
CA PRO A 454 -12.94 -9.09 1.89
C PRO A 454 -11.80 -9.11 0.86
N GLU A 455 -12.06 -9.63 -0.35
CA GLU A 455 -11.11 -9.62 -1.45
C GLU A 455 -11.18 -8.31 -2.26
N TYR A 456 -12.21 -7.48 -2.03
CA TYR A 456 -12.36 -6.21 -2.72
C TYR A 456 -11.61 -5.11 -1.96
N PRO A 457 -10.59 -4.46 -2.59
CA PRO A 457 -9.81 -3.43 -1.93
C PRO A 457 -10.66 -2.29 -1.40
N GLY A 458 -10.45 -1.88 -0.15
CA GLY A 458 -11.25 -0.86 0.53
C GLY A 458 -11.32 0.47 -0.20
N TYR A 459 -10.25 0.86 -0.90
CA TYR A 459 -10.16 2.10 -1.67
C TYR A 459 -10.89 2.08 -3.01
N LEU A 460 -11.57 0.99 -3.39
CA LEU A 460 -12.28 0.88 -4.67
C LEU A 460 -13.79 1.16 -4.59
N TYR A 461 -14.34 1.46 -3.43
CA TYR A 461 -15.76 1.75 -3.27
C TYR A 461 -16.08 3.23 -3.54
N ASP A 462 -15.96 3.70 -4.75
CA ASP A 462 -16.24 5.10 -5.06
C ASP A 462 -17.71 5.47 -4.85
N MET A 463 -17.95 6.65 -4.24
CA MET A 463 -19.24 7.29 -4.11
C MET A 463 -19.34 8.45 -5.11
N PHE A 464 -20.54 8.67 -5.66
CA PHE A 464 -20.75 9.57 -6.78
C PHE A 464 -21.59 10.78 -6.37
N ALA A 465 -21.19 11.98 -6.82
CA ALA A 465 -22.00 13.19 -6.71
C ALA A 465 -22.36 13.72 -8.10
N GLY A 466 -23.43 14.53 -8.18
CA GLY A 466 -23.98 15.04 -9.43
C GLY A 466 -25.01 14.11 -10.09
N VAL A 467 -25.25 12.93 -9.53
CA VAL A 467 -26.30 11.98 -9.88
C VAL A 467 -27.00 11.47 -8.62
N ASP A 468 -28.30 11.20 -8.70
CA ASP A 468 -29.00 10.45 -7.66
C ASP A 468 -29.07 8.97 -8.07
N TYR A 469 -28.89 8.03 -7.12
CA TYR A 469 -28.92 6.59 -7.43
C TYR A 469 -29.24 5.73 -6.21
N GLU A 470 -29.57 4.47 -6.46
CA GLU A 470 -29.78 3.45 -5.43
C GLU A 470 -28.92 2.24 -5.70
N ILE A 471 -28.43 1.61 -4.61
CA ILE A 471 -27.69 0.34 -4.63
C ILE A 471 -28.60 -0.75 -4.08
N ASP A 472 -29.20 -1.56 -4.94
CA ASP A 472 -30.11 -2.65 -4.55
C ASP A 472 -29.30 -3.93 -4.25
N LEU A 473 -29.06 -4.20 -2.96
CA LEU A 473 -28.28 -5.36 -2.52
C LEU A 473 -29.06 -6.68 -2.55
N SER A 474 -30.33 -6.68 -2.88
CA SER A 474 -31.06 -7.92 -3.22
C SER A 474 -30.64 -8.50 -4.57
N GLN A 475 -30.00 -7.67 -5.42
CA GLN A 475 -29.56 -8.04 -6.75
C GLN A 475 -28.13 -8.61 -6.75
N PRO A 476 -27.81 -9.49 -7.71
CA PRO A 476 -26.44 -9.97 -7.88
C PRO A 476 -25.49 -8.84 -8.34
N LYS A 477 -24.18 -9.02 -8.13
CA LYS A 477 -23.13 -8.11 -8.64
C LYS A 477 -23.33 -7.82 -10.13
N GLY A 478 -23.21 -6.56 -10.53
CA GLY A 478 -23.42 -6.07 -11.90
C GLY A 478 -24.89 -5.75 -12.25
N GLN A 479 -25.82 -5.79 -11.29
CA GLN A 479 -27.23 -5.45 -11.47
C GLN A 479 -27.81 -4.65 -10.29
N ARG A 480 -26.92 -4.02 -9.50
CA ARG A 480 -27.27 -3.36 -8.23
C ARG A 480 -27.62 -1.89 -8.37
N ILE A 481 -27.07 -1.24 -9.39
CA ILE A 481 -27.26 0.20 -9.59
C ILE A 481 -28.58 0.43 -10.30
N VAL A 482 -29.53 1.02 -9.57
CA VAL A 482 -30.87 1.28 -10.05
C VAL A 482 -31.25 2.75 -9.86
N ASN A 483 -32.28 3.19 -10.56
CA ASN A 483 -32.86 4.53 -10.43
C ASN A 483 -31.86 5.67 -10.61
N VAL A 484 -30.87 5.52 -11.50
CA VAL A 484 -29.86 6.57 -11.75
C VAL A 484 -30.52 7.78 -12.42
N MET A 485 -30.49 8.93 -11.75
CA MET A 485 -31.06 10.18 -12.20
C MET A 485 -29.98 11.23 -12.39
N PHE A 486 -30.02 11.96 -13.49
CA PHE A 486 -29.14 13.10 -13.74
C PHE A 486 -29.97 14.35 -13.97
N LYS A 487 -29.75 15.39 -13.16
CA LYS A 487 -30.54 16.64 -13.21
C LYS A 487 -32.07 16.42 -13.19
N GLY A 488 -32.48 15.45 -12.35
CA GLY A 488 -33.90 15.12 -12.14
C GLY A 488 -34.55 14.30 -13.24
N ALA A 489 -33.79 13.74 -14.18
CA ALA A 489 -34.29 12.85 -15.23
C ALA A 489 -33.51 11.51 -15.27
N PRO A 490 -34.15 10.38 -15.64
CA PRO A 490 -33.44 9.12 -15.77
C PRO A 490 -32.24 9.23 -16.72
N LEU A 491 -31.05 8.80 -16.24
CA LEU A 491 -29.83 8.80 -17.04
C LEU A 491 -29.95 7.81 -18.21
N LYS A 492 -29.80 8.30 -19.43
CA LYS A 492 -29.82 7.48 -20.65
C LYS A 492 -28.42 6.93 -20.93
N ASP A 493 -28.36 5.71 -21.46
CA ASP A 493 -27.09 5.03 -21.75
C ASP A 493 -26.22 5.76 -22.78
N ASP A 494 -26.87 6.41 -23.77
CA ASP A 494 -26.19 7.19 -24.82
C ASP A 494 -25.93 8.66 -24.46
N GLN A 495 -26.30 9.09 -23.25
CA GLN A 495 -26.07 10.45 -22.78
C GLN A 495 -24.60 10.67 -22.47
N THR A 496 -24.02 11.71 -23.06
CA THR A 496 -22.66 12.11 -22.78
C THR A 496 -22.59 13.01 -21.55
N LEU A 497 -21.66 12.74 -20.66
CA LEU A 497 -21.38 13.43 -19.40
C LEU A 497 -19.88 13.68 -19.26
N THR A 498 -19.52 14.59 -18.36
CA THR A 498 -18.15 14.75 -17.89
C THR A 498 -18.03 14.23 -16.45
N LEU A 499 -16.99 13.43 -16.18
CA LEU A 499 -16.69 12.80 -14.90
C LEU A 499 -15.40 13.39 -14.32
N ALA A 500 -15.47 13.90 -13.09
CA ALA A 500 -14.30 14.23 -12.28
C ALA A 500 -13.85 12.99 -11.51
N VAL A 501 -12.58 12.64 -11.64
CA VAL A 501 -11.99 11.45 -11.01
C VAL A 501 -10.48 11.65 -10.86
N ASN A 502 -9.86 11.07 -9.85
CA ASN A 502 -8.42 11.19 -9.70
C ASN A 502 -7.66 10.41 -10.79
N ASN A 503 -6.42 10.86 -11.07
CA ASN A 503 -5.57 10.30 -12.12
C ASN A 503 -5.30 8.79 -11.96
N TYR A 504 -5.09 8.32 -10.72
CA TYR A 504 -4.88 6.90 -10.42
C TYR A 504 -6.13 6.07 -10.72
N ARG A 505 -7.32 6.52 -10.24
CA ARG A 505 -8.59 5.83 -10.52
C ARG A 505 -8.87 5.75 -12.02
N TYR A 506 -8.63 6.84 -12.75
CA TYR A 506 -8.82 6.83 -14.20
C TYR A 506 -7.90 5.82 -14.87
N SER A 507 -6.63 5.80 -14.54
CA SER A 507 -5.61 4.98 -15.22
C SER A 507 -5.71 3.50 -14.81
N SER A 508 -5.49 3.18 -13.54
CA SER A 508 -5.42 1.81 -13.02
C SER A 508 -6.80 1.17 -12.77
N GLY A 509 -7.83 1.98 -12.52
CA GLY A 509 -9.20 1.50 -12.38
C GLY A 509 -9.93 1.48 -13.73
N LEU A 510 -10.38 2.65 -14.19
CA LEU A 510 -11.37 2.74 -15.27
C LEU A 510 -10.83 2.32 -16.63
N LYS A 511 -9.61 2.71 -16.98
CA LYS A 511 -8.98 2.34 -18.26
C LYS A 511 -8.52 0.90 -18.27
N ALA A 512 -7.88 0.43 -17.21
CA ALA A 512 -7.41 -0.95 -17.08
C ALA A 512 -8.58 -1.95 -17.15
N GLN A 513 -9.68 -1.64 -16.45
CA GLN A 513 -10.89 -2.47 -16.47
C GLN A 513 -11.78 -2.24 -17.71
N LYS A 514 -11.36 -1.36 -18.63
CA LYS A 514 -12.12 -1.02 -19.85
C LYS A 514 -13.54 -0.49 -19.56
N LEU A 515 -13.73 0.15 -18.40
CA LEU A 515 -15.01 0.71 -17.99
C LEU A 515 -15.32 2.02 -18.71
N VAL A 516 -14.31 2.78 -19.13
CA VAL A 516 -14.47 4.03 -19.86
C VAL A 516 -13.63 4.05 -21.13
N SER A 517 -14.23 4.51 -22.22
CA SER A 517 -13.56 4.69 -23.52
C SER A 517 -13.03 6.11 -23.71
N GLY A 518 -13.65 7.10 -23.05
CA GLY A 518 -13.33 8.51 -23.17
C GLY A 518 -11.90 8.85 -22.76
N THR A 519 -11.41 9.98 -23.28
CA THR A 519 -10.08 10.50 -22.98
C THR A 519 -10.15 11.61 -21.93
N ARG A 520 -9.03 11.84 -21.25
CA ARG A 520 -8.85 13.01 -20.39
C ARG A 520 -8.97 14.30 -21.20
N GLU A 521 -9.88 15.18 -20.81
CA GLU A 521 -10.07 16.51 -21.42
C GLU A 521 -9.33 17.61 -20.67
N TRP A 522 -9.16 17.39 -19.35
CA TRP A 522 -8.55 18.36 -18.46
C TRP A 522 -7.90 17.65 -17.26
N GLU A 523 -6.83 18.23 -16.76
CA GLU A 523 -6.12 17.83 -15.56
C GLU A 523 -5.84 19.05 -14.68
N SER A 524 -5.96 18.89 -13.38
CA SER A 524 -5.61 19.95 -12.42
C SER A 524 -4.10 20.17 -12.35
N ALA A 525 -3.70 21.43 -12.12
CA ALA A 525 -2.29 21.76 -11.84
C ALA A 525 -1.86 21.36 -10.41
N GLU A 526 -2.82 21.14 -9.53
CA GLU A 526 -2.61 20.86 -8.10
C GLU A 526 -3.22 19.52 -7.73
N ALA A 527 -2.67 18.91 -6.68
CA ALA A 527 -3.24 17.72 -6.08
C ALA A 527 -4.61 18.01 -5.43
N ILE A 528 -5.49 17.01 -5.39
CA ILE A 528 -6.81 17.12 -4.75
C ILE A 528 -6.65 17.45 -3.26
N ARG A 529 -5.64 16.89 -2.57
CA ARG A 529 -5.34 17.24 -1.17
C ARG A 529 -5.08 18.74 -0.99
N THR A 530 -4.32 19.35 -1.88
CA THR A 530 -4.07 20.81 -1.86
C THR A 530 -5.36 21.62 -2.07
N MET A 531 -6.27 21.15 -2.93
CA MET A 531 -7.58 21.79 -3.12
C MET A 531 -8.41 21.74 -1.83
N ILE A 532 -8.37 20.60 -1.10
CA ILE A 532 -9.07 20.46 0.18
C ILE A 532 -8.49 21.43 1.22
N VAL A 533 -7.16 21.54 1.32
CA VAL A 533 -6.50 22.53 2.20
C VAL A 533 -7.00 23.93 1.91
N LYS A 534 -6.94 24.39 0.65
CA LYS A 534 -7.41 25.70 0.23
C LYS A 534 -8.90 25.92 0.51
N TYR A 535 -9.71 24.87 0.33
CA TYR A 535 -11.14 24.97 0.64
C TYR A 535 -11.37 25.31 2.12
N PHE A 536 -10.63 24.70 3.05
CA PHE A 536 -10.72 25.01 4.48
C PHE A 536 -10.20 26.40 4.81
N GLU A 537 -9.10 26.85 4.21
CA GLU A 537 -8.56 28.20 4.39
C GLU A 537 -9.54 29.29 3.94
N GLU A 538 -10.30 29.03 2.87
CA GLU A 538 -11.19 30.02 2.26
C GLU A 538 -12.62 29.99 2.84
N ASN A 539 -13.11 28.83 3.33
CA ASN A 539 -14.52 28.61 3.65
C ASN A 539 -14.80 28.33 5.14
N SER A 540 -13.78 28.39 5.99
CA SER A 540 -13.95 28.11 7.42
C SER A 540 -14.86 29.11 8.15
N PRO A 541 -15.74 28.69 9.07
CA PRO A 541 -15.97 27.33 9.53
C PRO A 541 -16.80 26.49 8.55
N VAL A 542 -16.39 25.25 8.31
CA VAL A 542 -17.08 24.33 7.41
C VAL A 542 -18.06 23.44 8.20
N ALA A 543 -19.33 23.45 7.79
CA ALA A 543 -20.34 22.55 8.36
C ALA A 543 -20.41 21.24 7.58
N PRO A 544 -20.66 20.09 8.24
CA PRO A 544 -20.98 18.86 7.53
C PRO A 544 -22.32 19.02 6.80
N GLU A 545 -22.32 18.77 5.51
CA GLU A 545 -23.51 18.77 4.64
C GLU A 545 -23.59 17.41 3.99
N VAL A 546 -24.80 16.77 4.00
CA VAL A 546 -25.09 15.52 3.33
C VAL A 546 -26.21 15.76 2.33
N ASP A 547 -25.97 15.46 1.05
CA ASP A 547 -26.96 15.74 -0.01
C ASP A 547 -27.96 14.60 -0.21
N ASN A 548 -27.71 13.40 0.35
CA ASN A 548 -28.54 12.20 0.30
C ASN A 548 -28.85 11.76 -1.14
N ASN A 549 -27.90 11.92 -2.02
CA ASN A 549 -28.04 11.59 -3.43
C ASN A 549 -28.01 10.09 -3.71
N TRP A 550 -27.57 9.28 -2.73
CA TRP A 550 -27.58 7.82 -2.86
C TRP A 550 -28.04 7.12 -1.58
N ARG A 551 -28.48 5.87 -1.75
CA ARG A 551 -28.84 4.98 -0.63
C ARG A 551 -28.76 3.52 -1.02
N ILE A 552 -28.61 2.66 -0.02
CA ILE A 552 -28.77 1.21 -0.17
C ILE A 552 -30.26 0.87 -0.09
N THR A 553 -30.69 -0.06 -0.97
CA THR A 553 -32.08 -0.57 -1.05
C THR A 553 -32.06 -2.09 -1.21
N GLY A 554 -33.24 -2.71 -1.18
CA GLY A 554 -33.38 -4.17 -1.33
C GLY A 554 -32.96 -4.96 -0.11
N VAL A 555 -32.83 -4.30 1.06
CA VAL A 555 -32.46 -4.90 2.35
C VAL A 555 -33.54 -4.65 3.39
N ASP A 556 -33.74 -5.62 4.28
CA ASP A 556 -34.50 -5.48 5.53
C ASP A 556 -33.60 -5.95 6.69
N LEU A 557 -32.98 -5.01 7.36
CA LEU A 557 -32.03 -5.31 8.44
C LEU A 557 -32.70 -5.76 9.75
N ASN A 558 -34.02 -5.94 9.74
CA ASN A 558 -34.78 -6.40 10.91
C ASN A 558 -34.64 -5.48 12.13
N GLU A 559 -34.62 -4.17 11.93
CA GLU A 559 -34.34 -3.16 12.98
C GLU A 559 -35.32 -3.25 14.16
N ASP A 560 -36.57 -3.67 13.91
CA ASP A 560 -37.61 -3.84 14.93
C ASP A 560 -37.51 -5.19 15.68
N ASP A 561 -36.63 -6.13 15.26
CA ASP A 561 -36.47 -7.43 15.95
C ASP A 561 -35.54 -7.30 17.15
N PRO A 562 -36.00 -7.61 18.39
CA PRO A 562 -35.17 -7.50 19.58
C PRO A 562 -33.94 -8.40 19.57
N ARG A 563 -33.94 -9.49 18.77
CA ARG A 563 -32.79 -10.38 18.62
C ARG A 563 -31.64 -9.69 17.89
N ARG A 564 -31.95 -8.83 16.90
CA ARG A 564 -30.94 -8.00 16.24
C ARG A 564 -30.20 -7.10 17.22
N ALA A 565 -30.96 -6.38 18.05
CA ALA A 565 -30.37 -5.47 19.03
C ALA A 565 -29.46 -6.21 20.05
N GLU A 566 -29.84 -7.44 20.43
CA GLU A 566 -29.04 -8.28 21.32
C GLU A 566 -27.74 -8.74 20.65
N LEU A 567 -27.80 -9.20 19.39
CA LEU A 567 -26.61 -9.59 18.62
C LEU A 567 -25.65 -8.41 18.42
N ILE A 568 -26.17 -7.22 18.06
CA ILE A 568 -25.33 -6.01 17.93
C ILE A 568 -24.66 -5.66 19.28
N ALA A 569 -25.38 -5.75 20.38
CA ALA A 569 -24.80 -5.51 21.70
C ALA A 569 -23.68 -6.51 22.04
N LEU A 570 -23.80 -7.77 21.63
CA LEU A 570 -22.77 -8.80 21.82
C LEU A 570 -21.55 -8.56 20.94
N ILE A 571 -21.76 -8.12 19.69
CA ILE A 571 -20.68 -7.73 18.77
C ILE A 571 -19.91 -6.54 19.35
N ASN A 572 -20.62 -5.47 19.72
CA ASN A 572 -20.03 -4.25 20.28
C ASN A 572 -19.35 -4.48 21.65
N ALA A 573 -19.73 -5.53 22.37
CA ALA A 573 -19.06 -5.97 23.59
C ALA A 573 -17.85 -6.91 23.33
N GLY A 574 -17.51 -7.20 22.07
CA GLY A 574 -16.42 -8.11 21.69
C GLY A 574 -16.68 -9.57 22.02
N LYS A 575 -17.94 -9.97 22.24
CA LYS A 575 -18.34 -11.35 22.52
C LYS A 575 -18.63 -12.16 21.25
N LEU A 576 -18.96 -11.48 20.18
CA LEU A 576 -19.03 -12.01 18.82
C LEU A 576 -18.03 -11.27 17.93
N PRO A 577 -17.44 -11.94 16.93
CA PRO A 577 -16.64 -11.28 15.92
C PRO A 577 -17.44 -10.22 15.16
N ALA A 578 -16.75 -9.23 14.58
CA ALA A 578 -17.40 -8.27 13.68
C ALA A 578 -17.87 -8.97 12.40
N PRO A 579 -19.12 -8.78 11.96
CA PRO A 579 -19.68 -9.44 10.80
C PRO A 579 -19.33 -8.68 9.50
N TYR A 580 -18.05 -8.47 9.24
CA TYR A 580 -17.60 -7.70 8.06
C TYR A 580 -17.71 -8.51 6.77
N ALA A 581 -17.09 -9.69 6.73
CA ALA A 581 -17.05 -10.53 5.52
C ALA A 581 -18.34 -11.34 5.29
N GLU A 582 -19.07 -11.64 6.35
CA GLU A 582 -20.34 -12.38 6.30
C GLU A 582 -21.31 -11.74 7.27
N SER A 583 -22.57 -11.55 6.85
CA SER A 583 -23.66 -11.13 7.72
C SER A 583 -23.95 -12.17 8.80
N TYR A 584 -24.40 -11.72 9.96
CA TYR A 584 -25.14 -12.60 10.87
C TYR A 584 -26.60 -12.66 10.48
N ASN A 585 -27.17 -13.87 10.51
CA ASN A 585 -28.56 -14.10 10.14
C ASN A 585 -29.40 -14.48 11.37
N LEU A 586 -30.62 -13.96 11.46
CA LEU A 586 -31.54 -14.26 12.57
C LEU A 586 -31.93 -15.75 12.64
N ALA A 587 -31.77 -16.50 11.58
CA ALA A 587 -31.99 -17.95 11.59
C ALA A 587 -30.98 -18.67 12.51
N ASP A 588 -29.79 -18.12 12.67
CA ASP A 588 -28.69 -18.67 13.45
C ASP A 588 -28.62 -18.08 14.87
N TYR A 589 -29.65 -17.34 15.29
CA TYR A 589 -29.66 -16.61 16.55
C TYR A 589 -29.28 -17.46 17.77
N ASP A 590 -29.87 -18.66 17.93
CA ASP A 590 -29.62 -19.52 19.09
C ASP A 590 -28.15 -20.01 19.10
N GLU A 591 -27.57 -20.31 17.92
CA GLU A 591 -26.16 -20.69 17.78
C GLU A 591 -25.23 -19.53 18.10
N LEU A 592 -25.55 -18.33 17.64
CA LEU A 592 -24.78 -17.12 17.93
C LEU A 592 -24.79 -16.75 19.40
N ILE A 593 -25.91 -16.93 20.11
CA ILE A 593 -26.00 -16.73 21.57
C ILE A 593 -25.15 -17.76 22.32
N GLU A 594 -25.21 -19.05 21.92
CA GLU A 594 -24.36 -20.09 22.52
C GLU A 594 -22.87 -19.77 22.30
N LEU A 595 -22.54 -19.26 21.12
CA LEU A 595 -21.22 -18.85 20.74
C LEU A 595 -20.69 -17.68 21.58
N ALA A 596 -21.50 -16.65 21.83
CA ALA A 596 -21.13 -15.50 22.65
C ALA A 596 -20.83 -15.90 24.12
N GLY A 597 -21.30 -17.07 24.58
CA GLY A 597 -20.98 -17.69 25.88
C GLY A 597 -19.81 -18.67 25.85
N GLY A 598 -19.26 -19.00 24.67
CA GLY A 598 -18.15 -19.93 24.46
C GLY A 598 -16.78 -19.25 24.29
N PRO A 599 -15.67 -20.02 24.28
CA PRO A 599 -14.34 -19.45 24.09
C PRO A 599 -14.14 -18.93 22.65
N LEU A 600 -13.63 -17.72 22.51
CA LEU A 600 -13.31 -17.02 21.25
C LEU A 600 -12.32 -17.78 20.33
N GLU A 601 -11.62 -18.78 20.85
CA GLU A 601 -10.62 -19.58 20.14
C GLU A 601 -11.17 -20.29 18.88
N LYS A 602 -12.48 -20.51 18.79
CA LYS A 602 -13.13 -21.19 17.65
C LYS A 602 -13.16 -20.31 16.36
N TYR A 603 -12.93 -18.98 16.49
CA TYR A 603 -13.02 -18.00 15.41
C TYR A 603 -11.69 -17.32 15.08
N ALA A 604 -10.58 -17.80 15.65
CA ALA A 604 -9.23 -17.30 15.35
C ALA A 604 -8.89 -17.22 13.83
N PRO A 605 -9.43 -18.06 12.93
CA PRO A 605 -9.23 -17.91 11.50
C PRO A 605 -9.86 -16.65 10.90
N LEU A 606 -11.01 -16.18 11.41
CA LEU A 606 -11.69 -14.99 10.90
C LEU A 606 -11.02 -13.67 11.38
N VAL A 607 -10.48 -13.66 12.60
CA VAL A 607 -9.78 -12.49 13.16
C VAL A 607 -8.46 -12.19 12.42
N LYS A 608 -7.81 -13.19 11.82
CA LYS A 608 -6.54 -13.00 11.08
C LYS A 608 -6.68 -12.19 9.79
N VAL A 609 -7.86 -12.12 9.19
CA VAL A 609 -8.09 -11.38 7.95
C VAL A 609 -8.10 -9.85 8.19
N TYR A 610 -8.46 -9.40 9.40
CA TYR A 610 -8.63 -7.97 9.72
C TYR A 610 -7.37 -7.22 10.16
N GLN A 611 -6.24 -7.88 10.29
CA GLN A 611 -4.95 -7.26 10.61
C GLN A 611 -4.10 -6.95 9.37
N LEU A 612 -4.65 -7.09 8.16
CA LEU A 612 -3.94 -6.94 6.88
C LEU A 612 -4.16 -5.58 6.19
N PHE A 613 -4.82 -4.60 6.85
CA PHE A 613 -5.01 -3.25 6.30
C PHE A 613 -4.55 -2.16 7.27
#